data_5ee611e3836b97ae779e2b137f278f88
#
_entry.id   5ee611e3836b97ae779e2b137f278f88
#
_cell.length_a   1.000
_cell.length_b   1.000
_cell.length_c   1.000
_cell.angle_alpha   90.00
_cell.angle_beta   90.00
_cell.angle_gamma   90.00
#
_symmetry.space_group_name_H-M   'P 1'
#
loop_
_entity.id
_entity.type
_entity.pdbx_description
1 polymer ?
#
loop_
_entity_poly.entity_id
_entity_poly.type
_entity_poly.pdbx_seq_one_letter_code
_entity_poly.pdbx_strand_id
1 'polypeptide(L)'
;MPDSEQSSRASSSAGPGRVERFVPGAASTVSAKSSRPTEPERKAPHLRPVWMVLILLIPSLALTFYYSQVVVPGGDEADSFLPTTSYAFVLLLLNLDLIGFVVLTLLLSRNLIKAYFERRHRLVGSGFRTKLIAAFIGFSLIPTILLAIVASGLVNKAVDVWFSDQIDRVMKDSYEVARMQHAGHIALAVNSARAIGQELFREDMLTSEQRDLLIAAMARKRMEYGVAGIEVFSSKMETLTKALDAEIPPGVLDLPVSQLVLQVINGKQEFTSVQEAQTGRLVRAGVPVAAGSNRGELAGVVVVEAYVPGSLLTKMEGIGRQYEEYKQIKAMKNPIKAGAYLFVAVVTVMILFSATWFGFYVARSITVPIQRLAEATEAVAQGDLSVKIDAKATDEIGTLIESFNRMTGDLQGSKFKLEDANRSLRQTNVELDRRRAYIETVVETIAAGLLSIDRNGVITTFNPSGERILGLSADRIRDRPANDVFKEFGLDVFQAVYDR
;
A
#
# COMPACT_ATOMS: atom_id res chain seq x y z
N MET A 1 26.81 0.94 55.55
CA MET A 1 26.51 0.52 56.92
C MET A 1 25.11 -0.02 56.97
N PRO A 2 24.88 -1.00 57.80
CA PRO A 2 25.44 -2.36 57.75
C PRO A 2 24.32 -3.41 57.79
N ASP A 3 24.78 -4.61 57.64
CA ASP A 3 24.68 -5.84 58.42
C ASP A 3 23.46 -6.69 58.15
N SER A 4 23.48 -7.94 58.14
CA SER A 4 24.39 -9.00 58.61
C SER A 4 23.71 -10.32 58.37
N GLU A 5 24.50 -11.31 57.96
CA GLU A 5 24.73 -12.52 58.72
C GLU A 5 23.56 -13.50 58.81
N GLN A 6 23.70 -14.72 58.67
CA GLN A 6 24.59 -15.82 58.99
C GLN A 6 23.81 -17.12 58.79
N SER A 7 24.38 -18.08 58.15
CA SER A 7 24.99 -19.28 58.75
C SER A 7 23.94 -20.31 59.21
N SER A 8 24.03 -21.60 58.98
CA SER A 8 25.08 -22.55 59.34
C SER A 8 24.61 -23.99 59.04
N ARG A 9 25.54 -24.81 58.52
CA ARG A 9 25.94 -26.11 59.00
C ARG A 9 24.83 -27.12 59.36
N ALA A 10 24.95 -28.34 59.10
CA ALA A 10 25.91 -29.42 58.95
C ALA A 10 25.19 -30.72 59.25
N SER A 11 25.48 -31.77 58.76
CA SER A 11 26.25 -32.95 59.06
C SER A 11 25.46 -34.24 58.84
N SER A 12 26.01 -35.09 58.00
CA SER A 12 26.65 -36.34 58.41
C SER A 12 25.71 -37.45 58.87
N SER A 13 25.64 -38.55 58.12
CA SER A 13 26.03 -39.85 58.67
C SER A 13 26.03 -40.97 57.64
N ALA A 14 27.03 -41.82 57.78
CA ALA A 14 27.43 -42.88 56.88
C ALA A 14 26.72 -44.22 57.16
N GLY A 15 26.68 -45.07 56.17
CA GLY A 15 26.92 -46.48 56.15
C GLY A 15 25.71 -47.42 56.29
N PRO A 16 25.87 -48.72 56.11
CA PRO A 16 26.66 -49.43 55.12
C PRO A 16 25.87 -50.49 54.30
N GLY A 17 26.43 -50.87 53.19
CA GLY A 17 26.49 -52.21 52.67
C GLY A 17 25.23 -53.06 52.44
N ARG A 18 24.92 -53.30 51.16
CA ARG A 18 24.34 -54.59 50.78
C ARG A 18 24.88 -55.05 49.43
N VAL A 19 25.60 -56.13 49.44
CA VAL A 19 26.05 -56.94 48.29
C VAL A 19 24.83 -57.68 47.76
N GLU A 20 24.46 -57.53 46.51
CA GLU A 20 23.57 -58.47 45.81
C GLU A 20 24.10 -58.79 44.41
N ARG A 21 24.50 -60.03 44.34
CA ARG A 21 24.57 -61.03 43.29
C ARG A 21 24.29 -60.59 41.83
N PHE A 22 25.28 -60.82 41.04
CA PHE A 22 25.29 -60.91 39.60
C PHE A 22 24.44 -62.10 39.14
N VAL A 23 23.44 -61.86 38.30
CA VAL A 23 22.74 -62.86 37.50
C VAL A 23 22.84 -62.42 36.02
N PRO A 24 23.42 -63.23 35.14
CA PRO A 24 23.46 -62.87 33.72
C PRO A 24 22.21 -63.42 33.01
N GLY A 25 21.53 -62.57 32.31
CA GLY A 25 20.51 -63.04 31.36
C GLY A 25 19.39 -62.07 31.11
N ALA A 26 19.51 -61.29 30.09
CA ALA A 26 18.49 -61.00 29.10
C ALA A 26 18.93 -59.77 28.26
N ALA A 27 19.25 -59.98 27.02
CA ALA A 27 19.47 -58.93 26.06
C ALA A 27 18.15 -58.21 25.80
N SER A 28 17.95 -57.08 26.47
CA SER A 28 16.88 -56.14 26.10
C SER A 28 17.43 -55.20 25.04
N THR A 29 16.93 -55.36 23.82
CA THR A 29 17.05 -54.40 22.73
C THR A 29 16.54 -53.05 23.18
N VAL A 30 17.43 -52.15 23.59
CA VAL A 30 17.13 -50.74 23.78
C VAL A 30 17.04 -50.08 22.40
N SER A 31 15.82 -50.00 21.88
CA SER A 31 15.49 -49.10 20.77
C SER A 31 15.73 -47.67 21.26
N ALA A 32 16.89 -47.12 20.92
CA ALA A 32 17.18 -45.71 21.07
C ALA A 32 16.31 -44.93 20.08
N LYS A 33 15.10 -44.61 20.53
CA LYS A 33 14.24 -43.62 19.86
C LYS A 33 14.90 -42.25 20.02
N SER A 34 15.75 -41.89 19.10
CA SER A 34 16.26 -40.53 18.91
C SER A 34 15.06 -39.62 18.68
N SER A 35 14.47 -39.13 19.74
CA SER A 35 13.53 -38.01 19.69
C SER A 35 14.34 -36.75 19.38
N ARG A 36 14.54 -36.47 18.06
CA ARG A 36 14.88 -35.12 17.63
C ARG A 36 13.76 -34.19 18.13
N PRO A 37 14.08 -33.05 18.75
CA PRO A 37 13.06 -32.10 19.12
C PRO A 37 12.34 -31.68 17.84
N THR A 38 11.04 -31.93 17.79
CA THR A 38 10.16 -31.37 16.78
C THR A 38 10.29 -29.86 16.87
N GLU A 39 10.97 -29.28 15.89
CA GLU A 39 10.99 -27.83 15.71
C GLU A 39 9.53 -27.33 15.73
N PRO A 40 9.19 -26.31 16.54
CA PRO A 40 7.83 -25.84 16.58
C PRO A 40 7.46 -25.38 15.17
N GLU A 41 6.40 -25.96 14.66
CA GLU A 41 5.75 -25.54 13.41
C GLU A 41 5.63 -24.01 13.43
N ARG A 42 6.53 -23.32 12.74
CA ARG A 42 6.44 -21.86 12.58
C ARG A 42 5.17 -21.60 11.79
N LYS A 43 4.09 -21.34 12.53
CA LYS A 43 2.81 -20.93 11.98
C LYS A 43 3.06 -19.92 10.88
N ALA A 44 2.46 -20.16 9.71
CA ALA A 44 2.52 -19.23 8.58
C ALA A 44 2.22 -17.82 9.09
N PRO A 45 2.97 -16.79 8.66
CA PRO A 45 2.71 -15.42 9.08
C PRO A 45 1.24 -15.13 8.78
N HIS A 46 0.51 -14.68 9.81
CA HIS A 46 -0.90 -14.37 9.70
C HIS A 46 -1.10 -13.34 8.58
N LEU A 47 -1.46 -13.79 7.39
CA LEU A 47 -1.79 -12.98 6.22
C LEU A 47 -3.02 -12.11 6.48
N ARG A 48 -3.84 -12.51 7.45
CA ARG A 48 -5.10 -11.86 7.83
C ARG A 48 -4.98 -10.36 8.12
N PRO A 49 -4.02 -9.86 8.92
CA PRO A 49 -3.98 -8.42 9.24
C PRO A 49 -3.59 -7.56 8.04
N VAL A 50 -2.77 -8.06 7.13
CA VAL A 50 -2.34 -7.32 5.93
C VAL A 50 -3.51 -7.13 4.96
N TRP A 51 -4.25 -8.20 4.69
CA TRP A 51 -5.45 -8.14 3.86
C TRP A 51 -6.52 -7.22 4.45
N MET A 52 -6.69 -7.23 5.78
CA MET A 52 -7.63 -6.34 6.46
C MET A 52 -7.26 -4.87 6.25
N VAL A 53 -5.99 -4.50 6.35
CA VAL A 53 -5.53 -3.12 6.12
C VAL A 53 -5.75 -2.70 4.67
N LEU A 54 -5.40 -3.55 3.69
CA LEU A 54 -5.60 -3.24 2.27
C LEU A 54 -7.08 -3.15 1.88
N ILE A 55 -7.92 -4.08 2.37
CA ILE A 55 -9.38 -4.08 2.12
C ILE A 55 -10.04 -2.82 2.69
N LEU A 56 -9.54 -2.26 3.78
CA LEU A 56 -10.09 -1.06 4.38
C LEU A 56 -9.54 0.21 3.72
N LEU A 57 -8.28 0.22 3.33
CA LEU A 57 -7.59 1.41 2.82
C LEU A 57 -7.89 1.69 1.34
N ILE A 58 -8.04 0.67 0.51
CA ILE A 58 -8.37 0.86 -0.92
C ILE A 58 -9.74 1.52 -1.12
N PRO A 59 -10.84 1.07 -0.48
CA PRO A 59 -12.12 1.76 -0.56
C PRO A 59 -12.09 3.15 0.07
N SER A 60 -11.36 3.36 1.18
CA SER A 60 -11.19 4.67 1.79
C SER A 60 -10.55 5.66 0.82
N LEU A 61 -9.42 5.29 0.19
CA LEU A 61 -8.76 6.11 -0.83
C LEU A 61 -9.65 6.41 -2.03
N ALA A 62 -10.38 5.40 -2.53
CA ALA A 62 -11.30 5.58 -3.64
C ALA A 62 -12.43 6.54 -3.27
N LEU A 63 -12.93 6.45 -2.05
CA LEU A 63 -13.99 7.29 -1.52
C LEU A 63 -13.48 8.72 -1.28
N THR A 64 -12.28 8.89 -0.71
CA THR A 64 -11.62 10.19 -0.55
C THR A 64 -11.42 10.86 -1.91
N PHE A 65 -10.96 10.11 -2.91
CA PHE A 65 -10.81 10.61 -4.28
C PHE A 65 -12.14 11.02 -4.88
N TYR A 66 -13.18 10.19 -4.78
CA TYR A 66 -14.52 10.49 -5.28
C TYR A 66 -15.10 11.75 -4.63
N TYR A 67 -15.06 11.82 -3.30
CA TYR A 67 -15.56 13.00 -2.59
C TYR A 67 -14.74 14.27 -2.85
N SER A 68 -13.43 14.15 -3.08
CA SER A 68 -12.62 15.30 -3.47
C SER A 68 -13.00 15.88 -4.84
N GLN A 69 -13.58 15.07 -5.73
CA GLN A 69 -14.09 15.51 -7.03
C GLN A 69 -15.48 16.13 -6.91
N VAL A 70 -16.33 15.62 -6.02
CA VAL A 70 -17.72 16.04 -5.87
C VAL A 70 -17.86 17.28 -5.00
N VAL A 71 -17.01 17.45 -4.00
CA VAL A 71 -17.05 18.57 -3.01
C VAL A 71 -16.32 19.83 -3.51
N VAL A 72 -15.62 19.78 -4.65
CA VAL A 72 -15.11 20.98 -5.30
C VAL A 72 -16.31 21.71 -5.94
N PRO A 73 -16.76 22.87 -5.40
CA PRO A 73 -17.94 23.56 -5.91
C PRO A 73 -17.67 24.10 -7.30
N GLY A 74 -18.37 23.60 -8.27
CA GLY A 74 -18.27 24.00 -9.67
C GLY A 74 -19.56 23.84 -10.45
N GLY A 75 -20.69 23.66 -9.78
CA GLY A 75 -21.98 23.51 -10.43
C GLY A 75 -23.08 24.30 -9.74
N ASP A 76 -23.96 24.90 -10.52
CA ASP A 76 -25.09 25.77 -10.12
C ASP A 76 -26.19 25.06 -9.30
N GLU A 77 -25.91 23.92 -8.68
CA GLU A 77 -26.85 23.21 -7.82
C GLU A 77 -26.42 23.32 -6.35
N ALA A 78 -26.48 24.54 -5.81
CA ALA A 78 -26.31 24.84 -4.39
C ALA A 78 -27.51 24.37 -3.51
N ASP A 79 -28.40 23.56 -4.03
CA ASP A 79 -29.55 22.98 -3.30
C ASP A 79 -29.34 21.53 -2.86
N SER A 80 -28.14 21.03 -2.88
CA SER A 80 -27.87 19.68 -2.38
C SER A 80 -27.64 19.65 -0.88
N PHE A 81 -28.50 19.02 -0.22
CA PHE A 81 -28.74 18.44 1.10
C PHE A 81 -27.55 18.18 2.07
N LEU A 82 -26.30 18.60 1.79
CA LEU A 82 -25.11 18.22 2.57
C LEU A 82 -24.09 19.35 2.84
N PRO A 83 -24.41 20.46 3.52
CA PRO A 83 -23.40 21.52 3.66
C PRO A 83 -22.35 21.29 4.76
N THR A 84 -22.70 20.68 5.88
CA THR A 84 -21.77 20.56 7.04
C THR A 84 -21.27 19.13 7.27
N THR A 85 -22.10 18.14 7.00
CA THR A 85 -21.77 16.71 7.13
C THR A 85 -20.73 16.25 6.10
N SER A 86 -20.67 16.86 4.91
CA SER A 86 -19.72 16.51 3.86
C SER A 86 -18.28 16.86 4.24
N TYR A 87 -18.04 18.02 4.84
CA TYR A 87 -16.70 18.41 5.30
C TYR A 87 -16.21 17.53 6.44
N ALA A 88 -17.07 17.21 7.41
CA ALA A 88 -16.73 16.32 8.52
C ALA A 88 -16.42 14.91 8.00
N PHE A 89 -17.16 14.44 7.00
CA PHE A 89 -16.94 13.13 6.39
C PHE A 89 -15.62 13.07 5.60
N VAL A 90 -15.31 14.10 4.81
CA VAL A 90 -14.00 14.21 4.11
C VAL A 90 -12.84 14.26 5.09
N LEU A 91 -12.96 15.03 6.19
CA LEU A 91 -11.95 15.06 7.24
C LEU A 91 -11.79 13.70 7.93
N LEU A 92 -12.87 12.97 8.15
CA LEU A 92 -12.83 11.62 8.72
C LEU A 92 -12.09 10.64 7.78
N LEU A 93 -12.42 10.68 6.48
CA LEU A 93 -11.73 9.86 5.48
C LEU A 93 -10.24 10.19 5.40
N LEU A 94 -9.88 11.47 5.39
CA LEU A 94 -8.48 11.91 5.34
C LEU A 94 -7.70 11.48 6.59
N ASN A 95 -8.33 11.49 7.77
CA ASN A 95 -7.73 10.93 8.98
C ASN A 95 -7.58 9.41 8.91
N LEU A 96 -8.54 8.70 8.33
CA LEU A 96 -8.46 7.25 8.13
C LEU A 96 -7.32 6.90 7.17
N ASP A 97 -7.16 7.65 6.08
CA ASP A 97 -6.05 7.49 5.14
C ASP A 97 -4.70 7.79 5.79
N LEU A 98 -4.62 8.81 6.64
CA LEU A 98 -3.42 9.14 7.42
C LEU A 98 -3.05 8.00 8.40
N ILE A 99 -4.03 7.47 9.13
CA ILE A 99 -3.82 6.32 10.02
C ILE A 99 -3.36 5.10 9.20
N GLY A 100 -4.00 4.84 8.06
CA GLY A 100 -3.61 3.78 7.13
C GLY A 100 -2.18 3.94 6.62
N PHE A 101 -1.77 5.16 6.28
CA PHE A 101 -0.40 5.49 5.88
C PHE A 101 0.61 5.16 6.98
N VAL A 102 0.35 5.57 8.21
CA VAL A 102 1.23 5.30 9.36
C VAL A 102 1.34 3.79 9.61
N VAL A 103 0.21 3.07 9.60
CA VAL A 103 0.19 1.61 9.80
C VAL A 103 0.96 0.88 8.70
N LEU A 104 0.74 1.25 7.43
CA LEU A 104 1.47 0.66 6.30
C LEU A 104 2.97 0.94 6.38
N THR A 105 3.36 2.16 6.73
CA THR A 105 4.77 2.54 6.89
C THR A 105 5.43 1.74 8.01
N LEU A 106 4.76 1.56 9.14
CA LEU A 106 5.26 0.73 10.24
C LEU A 106 5.37 -0.75 9.85
N LEU A 107 4.39 -1.29 9.13
CA LEU A 107 4.43 -2.67 8.63
C LEU A 107 5.55 -2.86 7.60
N LEU A 108 5.73 -1.92 6.69
CA LEU A 108 6.82 -1.92 5.71
C LEU A 108 8.18 -1.89 6.41
N SER A 109 8.37 -0.95 7.34
CA SER A 109 9.59 -0.82 8.13
C SER A 109 9.91 -2.10 8.91
N ARG A 110 8.92 -2.69 9.59
CA ARG A 110 9.05 -3.97 10.28
C ARG A 110 9.50 -5.09 9.35
N ASN A 111 8.92 -5.16 8.16
CA ASN A 111 9.26 -6.20 7.19
C ASN A 111 10.69 -6.02 6.63
N LEU A 112 11.09 -4.77 6.36
CA LEU A 112 12.45 -4.45 5.92
C LEU A 112 13.50 -4.73 7.01
N ILE A 113 13.21 -4.34 8.25
CA ILE A 113 14.07 -4.62 9.42
C ILE A 113 14.24 -6.14 9.59
N LYS A 114 13.15 -6.90 9.50
CA LYS A 114 13.20 -8.36 9.57
C LYS A 114 14.07 -8.96 8.47
N ALA A 115 13.93 -8.50 7.22
CA ALA A 115 14.76 -8.93 6.10
C ALA A 115 16.24 -8.62 6.33
N TYR A 116 16.54 -7.45 6.90
CA TYR A 116 17.90 -7.03 7.23
C TYR A 116 18.54 -7.92 8.31
N PHE A 117 17.82 -8.23 9.39
CA PHE A 117 18.32 -9.10 10.47
C PHE A 117 18.47 -10.56 10.02
N GLU A 118 17.54 -11.09 9.22
CA GLU A 118 17.66 -12.44 8.64
C GLU A 118 18.93 -12.58 7.77
N ARG A 119 19.34 -11.52 7.07
CA ARG A 119 20.61 -11.48 6.31
C ARG A 119 21.84 -11.58 7.20
N ARG A 120 21.82 -10.94 8.37
CA ARG A 120 22.99 -10.87 9.28
C ARG A 120 23.30 -12.21 9.94
N HIS A 121 22.31 -13.08 10.14
CA HIS A 121 22.46 -14.36 10.83
C HIS A 121 22.88 -15.55 9.95
N ARG A 122 23.29 -15.33 8.69
CA ARG A 122 23.85 -16.33 7.75
C ARG A 122 23.13 -17.69 7.77
N LEU A 123 21.81 -17.73 7.89
CA LEU A 123 21.04 -18.96 7.76
C LEU A 123 21.21 -19.54 6.35
N VAL A 124 21.36 -20.87 6.24
CA VAL A 124 21.48 -21.57 4.97
C VAL A 124 20.30 -21.18 4.05
N GLY A 125 20.58 -20.74 2.83
CA GLY A 125 19.54 -20.24 1.90
C GLY A 125 19.15 -18.76 2.04
N SER A 126 19.60 -18.04 3.10
CA SER A 126 19.24 -16.62 3.31
C SER A 126 19.77 -15.70 2.20
N GLY A 127 20.87 -16.03 1.57
CA GLY A 127 21.51 -15.22 0.52
C GLY A 127 20.68 -15.08 -0.74
N PHE A 128 20.12 -16.16 -1.26
CA PHE A 128 19.29 -16.16 -2.46
C PHE A 128 17.95 -15.45 -2.20
N ARG A 129 17.29 -15.77 -1.09
CA ARG A 129 16.05 -15.14 -0.66
C ARG A 129 16.18 -13.62 -0.53
N THR A 130 17.26 -13.15 0.10
CA THR A 130 17.51 -11.70 0.27
C THR A 130 17.78 -11.02 -1.05
N LYS A 131 18.55 -11.63 -1.95
CA LYS A 131 18.79 -11.09 -3.30
C LYS A 131 17.48 -10.95 -4.09
N LEU A 132 16.62 -11.96 -4.03
CA LEU A 132 15.34 -11.95 -4.73
C LEU A 132 14.41 -10.85 -4.19
N ILE A 133 14.28 -10.73 -2.85
CA ILE A 133 13.51 -9.66 -2.21
C ILE A 133 14.07 -8.29 -2.58
N ALA A 134 15.40 -8.11 -2.51
CA ALA A 134 16.03 -6.85 -2.86
C ALA A 134 15.83 -6.48 -4.33
N ALA A 135 15.84 -7.46 -5.23
CA ALA A 135 15.54 -7.25 -6.65
C ALA A 135 14.09 -6.79 -6.87
N PHE A 136 13.11 -7.42 -6.21
CA PHE A 136 11.70 -7.01 -6.30
C PHE A 136 11.47 -5.61 -5.74
N ILE A 137 12.07 -5.29 -4.59
CA ILE A 137 11.98 -3.95 -3.99
C ILE A 137 12.64 -2.93 -4.91
N GLY A 138 13.86 -3.19 -5.41
CA GLY A 138 14.58 -2.27 -6.29
C GLY A 138 13.84 -2.02 -7.60
N PHE A 139 13.31 -3.08 -8.22
CA PHE A 139 12.54 -2.97 -9.46
C PHE A 139 11.22 -2.20 -9.27
N SER A 140 10.58 -2.32 -8.11
CA SER A 140 9.37 -1.55 -7.79
C SER A 140 9.67 -0.13 -7.35
N LEU A 141 10.78 0.11 -6.65
CA LEU A 141 11.11 1.40 -6.04
C LEU A 141 11.33 2.50 -7.10
N ILE A 142 12.09 2.19 -8.15
CA ILE A 142 12.48 3.17 -9.16
C ILE A 142 11.24 3.74 -9.90
N PRO A 143 10.35 2.90 -10.51
CA PRO A 143 9.16 3.41 -11.18
C PRO A 143 8.19 4.11 -10.24
N THR A 144 8.06 3.61 -8.99
CA THR A 144 7.14 4.18 -8.01
C THR A 144 7.59 5.55 -7.54
N ILE A 145 8.87 5.75 -7.27
CA ILE A 145 9.42 7.08 -6.91
C ILE A 145 9.29 8.03 -8.11
N LEU A 146 9.62 7.59 -9.32
CA LEU A 146 9.47 8.40 -10.51
C LEU A 146 8.02 8.85 -10.71
N LEU A 147 7.07 7.92 -10.57
CA LEU A 147 5.65 8.23 -10.64
C LEU A 147 5.21 9.22 -9.57
N ALA A 148 5.68 9.05 -8.33
CA ALA A 148 5.37 9.97 -7.23
C ALA A 148 5.91 11.38 -7.48
N ILE A 149 7.12 11.52 -8.02
CA ILE A 149 7.71 12.82 -8.39
C ILE A 149 6.88 13.48 -9.50
N VAL A 150 6.55 12.73 -10.56
CA VAL A 150 5.74 13.25 -11.68
C VAL A 150 4.35 13.63 -11.21
N ALA A 151 3.66 12.77 -10.44
CA ALA A 151 2.34 13.05 -9.91
C ALA A 151 2.34 14.28 -8.99
N SER A 152 3.32 14.40 -8.09
CA SER A 152 3.48 15.57 -7.23
C SER A 152 3.74 16.85 -8.03
N GLY A 153 4.53 16.77 -9.08
CA GLY A 153 4.79 17.88 -10.00
C GLY A 153 3.53 18.32 -10.75
N LEU A 154 2.73 17.36 -11.23
CA LEU A 154 1.45 17.63 -11.91
C LEU A 154 0.45 18.28 -10.96
N VAL A 155 0.30 17.75 -9.74
CA VAL A 155 -0.57 18.34 -8.70
C VAL A 155 -0.17 19.77 -8.41
N ASN A 156 1.13 20.02 -8.18
CA ASN A 156 1.62 21.35 -7.91
C ASN A 156 1.30 22.32 -9.04
N LYS A 157 1.59 21.90 -10.28
CA LYS A 157 1.32 22.73 -11.47
C LYS A 157 -0.18 22.97 -11.69
N ALA A 158 -1.02 21.93 -11.52
CA ALA A 158 -2.46 22.07 -11.67
C ALA A 158 -3.03 23.07 -10.65
N VAL A 159 -2.68 22.92 -9.36
CA VAL A 159 -3.14 23.84 -8.33
C VAL A 159 -2.62 25.27 -8.54
N ASP A 160 -1.35 25.43 -8.98
CA ASP A 160 -0.80 26.76 -9.23
C ASP A 160 -1.42 27.44 -10.45
N VAL A 161 -1.85 26.69 -11.48
CA VAL A 161 -2.60 27.22 -12.62
C VAL A 161 -3.99 27.71 -12.19
N TRP A 162 -4.70 26.90 -11.39
CA TRP A 162 -6.03 27.26 -10.87
C TRP A 162 -6.00 28.52 -9.97
N PHE A 163 -4.96 28.68 -9.16
CA PHE A 163 -4.77 29.84 -8.28
C PHE A 163 -3.68 30.78 -8.81
N SER A 164 -3.63 30.93 -10.15
CA SER A 164 -2.66 31.83 -10.76
C SER A 164 -2.99 33.29 -10.48
N ASP A 165 -1.97 34.13 -10.45
CA ASP A 165 -2.11 35.58 -10.31
C ASP A 165 -2.98 36.20 -11.42
N GLN A 166 -3.10 35.54 -12.57
CA GLN A 166 -3.96 35.99 -13.65
C GLN A 166 -5.44 35.84 -13.31
N ILE A 167 -5.86 34.69 -12.79
CA ILE A 167 -7.24 34.46 -12.34
C ILE A 167 -7.56 35.39 -11.18
N ASP A 168 -6.64 35.53 -10.24
CA ASP A 168 -6.80 36.44 -9.10
C ASP A 168 -7.05 37.89 -9.52
N ARG A 169 -6.25 38.37 -10.47
CA ARG A 169 -6.45 39.72 -11.02
C ARG A 169 -7.81 39.86 -11.71
N VAL A 170 -8.17 38.94 -12.60
CA VAL A 170 -9.45 38.99 -13.31
C VAL A 170 -10.63 39.04 -12.34
N MET A 171 -10.62 38.17 -11.31
CA MET A 171 -11.69 38.14 -10.31
C MET A 171 -11.74 39.42 -9.50
N LYS A 172 -10.60 39.95 -9.06
CA LYS A 172 -10.49 41.20 -8.32
C LYS A 172 -10.94 42.41 -9.16
N ASP A 173 -10.45 42.51 -10.39
CA ASP A 173 -10.76 43.59 -11.30
C ASP A 173 -12.26 43.59 -11.65
N SER A 174 -12.86 42.41 -11.86
CA SER A 174 -14.29 42.26 -12.07
C SER A 174 -15.12 42.76 -10.87
N TYR A 175 -14.68 42.39 -9.65
CA TYR A 175 -15.30 42.87 -8.42
C TYR A 175 -15.17 44.39 -8.23
N GLU A 176 -13.98 44.94 -8.53
CA GLU A 176 -13.76 46.41 -8.46
C GLU A 176 -14.63 47.15 -9.47
N VAL A 177 -14.76 46.63 -10.71
CA VAL A 177 -15.65 47.21 -11.72
C VAL A 177 -17.13 47.20 -11.25
N ALA A 178 -17.58 46.05 -10.72
CA ALA A 178 -18.93 45.95 -10.17
C ALA A 178 -19.17 46.97 -9.01
N ARG A 179 -18.20 47.12 -8.12
CA ARG A 179 -18.24 48.08 -7.02
C ARG A 179 -18.22 49.53 -7.48
N MET A 180 -17.35 49.85 -8.49
CA MET A 180 -17.29 51.18 -9.10
C MET A 180 -18.62 51.55 -9.79
N GLN A 181 -19.22 50.60 -10.49
CA GLN A 181 -20.52 50.81 -11.16
C GLN A 181 -21.62 51.14 -10.13
N HIS A 182 -21.64 50.41 -9.00
CA HIS A 182 -22.59 50.72 -7.93
C HIS A 182 -22.37 52.14 -7.32
N ALA A 183 -21.12 52.47 -7.02
CA ALA A 183 -20.76 53.79 -6.52
C ALA A 183 -21.04 54.88 -7.58
N GLY A 184 -20.89 54.57 -8.85
CA GLY A 184 -21.17 55.48 -9.96
C GLY A 184 -22.61 55.96 -10.03
N HIS A 185 -23.59 55.09 -9.80
CA HIS A 185 -25.00 55.47 -9.75
C HIS A 185 -25.33 56.41 -8.59
N ILE A 186 -24.71 56.21 -7.42
CA ILE A 186 -24.84 57.11 -6.27
C ILE A 186 -24.21 58.46 -6.61
N ALA A 187 -23.00 58.45 -7.15
CA ALA A 187 -22.31 59.69 -7.52
C ALA A 187 -23.04 60.45 -8.62
N LEU A 188 -23.65 59.75 -9.59
CA LEU A 188 -24.47 60.37 -10.63
C LEU A 188 -25.65 61.13 -10.02
N ALA A 189 -26.41 60.49 -9.11
CA ALA A 189 -27.56 61.14 -8.47
C ALA A 189 -27.13 62.37 -7.66
N VAL A 190 -26.05 62.25 -6.85
CA VAL A 190 -25.57 63.38 -6.01
C VAL A 190 -25.01 64.51 -6.84
N ASN A 191 -24.14 64.21 -7.82
CA ASN A 191 -23.51 65.25 -8.64
C ASN A 191 -24.52 65.96 -9.54
N SER A 192 -25.46 65.20 -10.09
CA SER A 192 -26.56 65.83 -10.88
C SER A 192 -27.48 66.68 -9.99
N ALA A 193 -27.83 66.24 -8.79
CA ALA A 193 -28.61 67.01 -7.84
C ALA A 193 -27.94 68.34 -7.44
N ARG A 194 -26.59 68.27 -7.18
CA ARG A 194 -25.83 69.50 -6.89
C ARG A 194 -25.76 70.42 -8.09
N ALA A 195 -25.49 69.93 -9.27
CA ALA A 195 -25.40 70.76 -10.46
C ALA A 195 -26.75 71.46 -10.78
N ILE A 196 -27.87 70.72 -10.71
CA ILE A 196 -29.23 71.28 -10.90
C ILE A 196 -29.57 72.25 -9.80
N GLY A 197 -29.27 71.94 -8.53
CA GLY A 197 -29.53 72.88 -7.39
C GLY A 197 -28.75 74.14 -7.53
N GLN A 198 -27.54 74.17 -7.97
CA GLN A 198 -26.72 75.35 -8.26
C GLN A 198 -27.26 76.18 -9.41
N GLU A 199 -27.79 75.56 -10.45
CA GLU A 199 -28.39 76.24 -11.59
C GLU A 199 -29.71 76.93 -11.20
N LEU A 200 -30.58 76.20 -10.47
CA LEU A 200 -31.81 76.72 -9.92
C LEU A 200 -31.62 77.95 -8.96
N PHE A 201 -30.50 77.89 -8.19
CA PHE A 201 -30.10 79.01 -7.37
C PHE A 201 -29.67 80.25 -8.16
N ARG A 202 -28.92 80.07 -9.26
CA ARG A 202 -28.40 81.15 -10.08
C ARG A 202 -29.52 81.85 -10.89
N GLU A 203 -30.46 81.07 -11.38
CA GLU A 203 -31.55 81.56 -12.22
C GLU A 203 -32.82 81.95 -11.48
N ASP A 204 -32.85 81.84 -10.11
CA ASP A 204 -33.94 82.08 -9.24
C ASP A 204 -35.27 81.48 -9.70
N MET A 205 -35.24 80.28 -10.27
CA MET A 205 -36.36 79.61 -10.95
C MET A 205 -37.44 79.03 -10.01
N LEU A 206 -37.26 79.13 -8.71
CA LEU A 206 -38.22 78.57 -7.75
C LEU A 206 -39.38 79.52 -7.44
N THR A 207 -39.54 80.59 -8.20
CA THR A 207 -40.70 81.55 -8.08
C THR A 207 -41.95 81.04 -8.82
N SER A 208 -43.11 81.29 -8.31
CA SER A 208 -44.37 80.81 -8.87
C SER A 208 -44.65 81.28 -10.31
N GLU A 209 -44.04 82.35 -10.75
CA GLU A 209 -44.19 82.91 -12.11
C GLU A 209 -43.42 82.14 -13.18
N GLN A 210 -42.44 81.34 -12.83
CA GLN A 210 -41.56 80.61 -13.77
C GLN A 210 -41.81 79.10 -13.82
N ARG A 211 -42.96 78.60 -13.36
CA ARG A 211 -43.30 77.18 -13.20
C ARG A 211 -43.18 76.38 -14.52
N ASP A 212 -43.71 76.94 -15.64
CA ASP A 212 -43.65 76.26 -16.95
C ASP A 212 -42.23 76.17 -17.49
N LEU A 213 -41.39 77.15 -17.27
CA LEU A 213 -39.97 77.13 -17.59
C LEU A 213 -39.22 76.09 -16.73
N LEU A 214 -39.57 76.01 -15.46
CA LEU A 214 -39.02 75.02 -14.53
C LEU A 214 -39.32 73.57 -15.00
N ILE A 215 -40.56 73.29 -15.41
CA ILE A 215 -40.95 71.96 -15.92
C ILE A 215 -40.17 71.62 -17.18
N ALA A 216 -40.10 72.55 -18.14
CA ALA A 216 -39.32 72.29 -19.41
C ALA A 216 -37.79 72.11 -19.15
N ALA A 217 -37.27 72.96 -18.23
CA ALA A 217 -35.87 72.85 -17.83
C ALA A 217 -35.51 71.47 -17.17
N MET A 218 -36.34 71.02 -16.21
CA MET A 218 -36.13 69.78 -15.53
C MET A 218 -36.30 68.57 -16.47
N ALA A 219 -37.24 68.59 -17.40
CA ALA A 219 -37.37 67.52 -18.40
C ALA A 219 -36.13 67.43 -19.30
N ARG A 220 -35.56 68.54 -19.72
CA ARG A 220 -34.32 68.59 -20.53
C ARG A 220 -33.14 68.15 -19.68
N LYS A 221 -33.02 68.62 -18.44
CA LYS A 221 -31.90 68.19 -17.54
C LYS A 221 -31.96 66.72 -17.19
N ARG A 222 -33.14 66.10 -17.04
CA ARG A 222 -33.28 64.69 -16.87
C ARG A 222 -32.60 63.90 -18.02
N MET A 223 -32.88 64.35 -19.26
CA MET A 223 -32.25 63.72 -20.45
C MET A 223 -30.74 63.98 -20.54
N GLU A 224 -30.32 65.25 -20.21
CA GLU A 224 -28.91 65.66 -20.25
C GLU A 224 -28.04 64.85 -19.29
N TYR A 225 -28.52 64.64 -18.06
CA TYR A 225 -27.79 63.85 -17.04
C TYR A 225 -28.09 62.35 -17.09
N GLY A 226 -29.03 61.88 -17.86
CA GLY A 226 -29.40 60.47 -17.98
C GLY A 226 -29.95 59.90 -16.67
N VAL A 227 -30.67 60.69 -15.93
CA VAL A 227 -31.24 60.27 -14.63
C VAL A 227 -32.70 59.84 -14.76
N ALA A 228 -33.16 58.99 -13.84
CA ALA A 228 -34.48 58.37 -13.85
C ALA A 228 -35.60 59.40 -13.54
N GLY A 229 -35.31 60.37 -12.69
CA GLY A 229 -36.25 61.38 -12.31
C GLY A 229 -35.58 62.58 -11.70
N ILE A 230 -36.27 63.74 -11.81
CA ILE A 230 -35.92 64.94 -11.11
C ILE A 230 -37.26 65.52 -10.49
N GLU A 231 -37.26 65.65 -9.21
CA GLU A 231 -38.38 66.27 -8.46
C GLU A 231 -37.88 67.52 -7.75
N VAL A 232 -38.62 68.56 -7.80
CA VAL A 232 -38.30 69.83 -7.11
C VAL A 232 -39.43 70.18 -6.16
N PHE A 233 -39.04 70.40 -4.90
CA PHE A 233 -39.93 70.72 -3.82
C PHE A 233 -39.71 72.17 -3.30
N SER A 234 -40.74 72.83 -2.90
CA SER A 234 -40.63 74.10 -2.16
C SER A 234 -40.16 73.87 -0.71
N SER A 235 -39.77 74.94 -0.03
CA SER A 235 -39.46 74.93 1.43
C SER A 235 -40.65 74.46 2.31
N LYS A 236 -41.89 74.49 1.77
CA LYS A 236 -43.08 73.96 2.40
C LYS A 236 -43.42 72.51 2.04
N MET A 237 -42.56 71.81 1.37
CA MET A 237 -42.78 70.44 0.86
C MET A 237 -43.81 70.31 -0.26
N GLU A 238 -44.16 71.36 -0.95
CA GLU A 238 -45.07 71.34 -2.09
C GLU A 238 -44.25 70.94 -3.32
N THR A 239 -44.70 69.94 -4.13
CA THR A 239 -44.07 69.54 -5.36
C THR A 239 -44.25 70.64 -6.41
N LEU A 240 -43.14 71.27 -6.82
CA LEU A 240 -43.14 72.34 -7.86
C LEU A 240 -43.10 71.69 -9.27
N THR A 241 -42.27 70.65 -9.46
CA THR A 241 -42.23 69.93 -10.70
C THR A 241 -41.76 68.51 -10.48
N LYS A 242 -42.15 67.62 -11.43
CA LYS A 242 -41.75 66.23 -11.45
C LYS A 242 -41.44 65.82 -12.90
N ALA A 243 -40.20 65.56 -13.22
CA ALA A 243 -39.76 65.12 -14.52
C ALA A 243 -39.23 63.62 -14.43
N LEU A 244 -40.06 62.66 -14.86
CA LEU A 244 -39.80 61.25 -14.71
C LEU A 244 -39.51 60.62 -16.09
N ASP A 245 -38.75 59.54 -16.08
CA ASP A 245 -38.52 58.72 -17.24
C ASP A 245 -39.68 57.73 -17.47
N ALA A 246 -40.28 57.77 -18.65
CA ALA A 246 -41.39 56.91 -19.00
C ALA A 246 -40.96 55.45 -19.29
N GLU A 247 -39.68 55.18 -19.51
CA GLU A 247 -39.18 53.85 -19.75
C GLU A 247 -38.99 53.04 -18.47
N ILE A 248 -39.06 53.70 -17.30
CA ILE A 248 -38.90 53.01 -16.04
C ILE A 248 -40.22 52.33 -15.62
N PRO A 249 -40.16 51.07 -15.11
CA PRO A 249 -41.38 50.38 -14.75
C PRO A 249 -42.24 51.16 -13.78
N PRO A 250 -43.57 51.14 -13.99
CA PRO A 250 -44.51 51.86 -13.11
C PRO A 250 -44.39 51.33 -11.65
N GLY A 251 -44.55 52.25 -10.71
CA GLY A 251 -44.45 51.96 -9.26
C GLY A 251 -43.04 52.09 -8.68
N VAL A 252 -41.99 52.16 -9.51
CA VAL A 252 -40.59 52.35 -9.01
C VAL A 252 -40.38 53.77 -8.52
N LEU A 253 -40.86 54.75 -9.29
CA LEU A 253 -40.72 56.18 -9.00
C LEU A 253 -41.84 56.71 -8.09
N ASP A 254 -42.83 55.89 -7.77
CA ASP A 254 -43.95 56.27 -6.88
C ASP A 254 -43.63 56.06 -5.39
N LEU A 255 -42.44 55.65 -5.06
CA LEU A 255 -41.97 55.45 -3.68
C LEU A 255 -41.93 56.82 -2.98
N PRO A 256 -42.36 56.92 -1.70
CA PRO A 256 -42.46 58.20 -1.02
C PRO A 256 -41.10 58.87 -0.82
N VAL A 257 -41.02 60.16 -1.22
CA VAL A 257 -39.80 60.99 -1.11
C VAL A 257 -39.84 61.90 0.14
N SER A 258 -40.97 61.93 0.79
CA SER A 258 -41.23 62.89 1.87
C SER A 258 -40.20 62.84 3.00
N GLN A 259 -39.77 61.72 3.41
CA GLN A 259 -38.73 61.54 4.48
C GLN A 259 -37.37 62.12 4.07
N LEU A 260 -36.93 61.91 2.85
CA LEU A 260 -35.68 62.45 2.31
C LEU A 260 -35.76 63.98 2.25
N VAL A 261 -36.85 64.51 1.70
CA VAL A 261 -37.09 65.98 1.62
C VAL A 261 -37.09 66.61 2.98
N LEU A 262 -37.76 66.01 3.99
CA LEU A 262 -37.74 66.46 5.38
C LEU A 262 -36.32 66.47 5.97
N GLN A 263 -35.52 65.45 5.70
CA GLN A 263 -34.15 65.39 6.17
C GLN A 263 -33.32 66.54 5.60
N VAL A 264 -33.48 66.81 4.28
CA VAL A 264 -32.76 67.91 3.62
C VAL A 264 -33.17 69.23 4.14
N ILE A 265 -34.50 69.47 4.33
CA ILE A 265 -35.06 70.76 4.87
C ILE A 265 -34.54 71.01 6.31
N ASN A 266 -34.64 70.02 7.17
CA ASN A 266 -34.27 70.15 8.59
C ASN A 266 -32.79 70.22 8.79
N GLY A 267 -32.00 69.41 8.03
CA GLY A 267 -30.54 69.33 8.12
C GLY A 267 -29.80 70.40 7.35
N LYS A 268 -30.45 71.04 6.39
CA LYS A 268 -29.84 72.00 5.42
C LYS A 268 -28.61 71.44 4.77
N GLN A 269 -28.57 70.14 4.63
CA GLN A 269 -27.46 69.36 4.03
C GLN A 269 -28.00 68.39 2.98
N GLU A 270 -27.11 67.91 2.10
CA GLU A 270 -27.46 66.88 1.14
C GLU A 270 -27.67 65.53 1.81
N PHE A 271 -28.65 64.80 1.36
CA PHE A 271 -28.92 63.41 1.78
C PHE A 271 -29.08 62.52 0.62
N THR A 272 -28.61 61.27 0.82
CA THR A 272 -28.77 60.21 -0.16
C THR A 272 -29.57 59.06 0.47
N SER A 273 -30.51 58.52 -0.27
CA SER A 273 -31.33 57.37 0.12
C SER A 273 -31.25 56.32 -0.97
N VAL A 274 -31.11 55.04 -0.58
CA VAL A 274 -31.16 53.91 -1.47
C VAL A 274 -32.38 53.07 -1.09
N GLN A 275 -33.30 52.86 -2.03
CA GLN A 275 -34.53 52.12 -1.78
C GLN A 275 -34.66 50.96 -2.75
N GLU A 276 -35.03 49.79 -2.22
CA GLU A 276 -35.33 48.61 -3.03
C GLU A 276 -36.69 48.76 -3.68
N ALA A 277 -36.77 48.57 -4.99
CA ALA A 277 -37.99 48.52 -5.78
C ALA A 277 -38.19 47.11 -6.34
N GLN A 278 -39.43 46.77 -6.74
CA GLN A 278 -39.74 45.42 -7.23
C GLN A 278 -38.87 44.97 -8.45
N THR A 279 -38.47 45.91 -9.30
CA THR A 279 -37.75 45.64 -10.54
C THR A 279 -36.29 46.11 -10.52
N GLY A 280 -35.80 46.64 -9.36
CA GLY A 280 -34.46 47.19 -9.25
C GLY A 280 -34.26 47.99 -7.98
N ARG A 281 -33.32 48.91 -8.03
CA ARG A 281 -32.95 49.77 -6.89
C ARG A 281 -33.00 51.22 -7.32
N LEU A 282 -33.62 52.07 -6.49
CA LEU A 282 -33.71 53.49 -6.71
C LEU A 282 -32.73 54.22 -5.77
N VAL A 283 -31.82 54.97 -6.34
CA VAL A 283 -30.86 55.82 -5.61
C VAL A 283 -31.38 57.26 -5.74
N ARG A 284 -31.66 57.92 -4.61
CA ARG A 284 -32.13 59.26 -4.53
C ARG A 284 -31.13 60.18 -3.84
N ALA A 285 -30.87 61.32 -4.41
CA ALA A 285 -30.04 62.32 -3.80
C ALA A 285 -30.87 63.65 -3.69
N GLY A 286 -31.00 64.09 -2.49
CA GLY A 286 -31.67 65.40 -2.21
C GLY A 286 -30.66 66.47 -1.85
N VAL A 287 -30.76 67.63 -2.49
CA VAL A 287 -29.85 68.75 -2.26
C VAL A 287 -30.66 70.01 -1.96
N PRO A 288 -30.32 70.80 -0.91
CA PRO A 288 -30.97 72.03 -0.61
C PRO A 288 -30.67 73.17 -1.60
N VAL A 289 -31.67 73.96 -2.01
CA VAL A 289 -31.49 75.11 -2.86
C VAL A 289 -31.73 76.35 -2.02
N ALA A 290 -30.75 77.23 -1.89
CA ALA A 290 -30.87 78.47 -1.16
C ALA A 290 -31.68 79.52 -1.97
N ALA A 291 -32.32 80.49 -1.28
CA ALA A 291 -33.00 81.58 -1.92
C ALA A 291 -31.96 82.57 -2.49
N GLY A 292 -32.12 82.99 -3.76
CA GLY A 292 -31.20 83.91 -4.45
C GLY A 292 -31.01 85.25 -3.72
N SER A 293 -32.00 85.71 -3.00
CA SER A 293 -32.03 87.02 -2.26
C SER A 293 -31.41 86.95 -0.87
N ASN A 294 -31.33 85.78 -0.25
CA ASN A 294 -30.91 85.70 1.16
C ASN A 294 -30.11 84.38 1.38
N ARG A 295 -28.77 84.45 1.48
CA ARG A 295 -27.83 83.31 1.58
C ARG A 295 -28.05 82.41 2.77
N GLY A 296 -29.05 82.44 3.50
CA GLY A 296 -29.34 81.59 4.67
C GLY A 296 -30.75 80.98 4.65
N GLU A 297 -31.59 81.36 3.70
CA GLU A 297 -32.96 80.91 3.62
C GLU A 297 -33.13 79.84 2.54
N LEU A 298 -33.82 78.75 2.86
CA LEU A 298 -33.99 77.60 1.95
C LEU A 298 -35.15 77.90 1.00
N ALA A 299 -34.92 77.97 -0.29
CA ALA A 299 -35.96 78.12 -1.31
C ALA A 299 -36.66 76.79 -1.64
N GLY A 300 -35.96 75.74 -1.64
CA GLY A 300 -36.51 74.42 -1.93
C GLY A 300 -35.49 73.29 -1.87
N VAL A 301 -35.87 72.13 -2.36
CA VAL A 301 -35.08 70.91 -2.43
C VAL A 301 -35.17 70.31 -3.82
N VAL A 302 -34.06 69.96 -4.40
CA VAL A 302 -33.99 69.17 -5.62
C VAL A 302 -33.66 67.72 -5.24
N VAL A 303 -34.48 66.79 -5.72
CA VAL A 303 -34.26 65.34 -5.59
C VAL A 303 -34.00 64.79 -6.99
N VAL A 304 -32.90 64.16 -7.12
CA VAL A 304 -32.52 63.42 -8.36
C VAL A 304 -32.55 61.91 -8.09
N GLU A 305 -33.14 61.18 -8.99
CA GLU A 305 -33.38 59.77 -8.93
C GLU A 305 -32.58 59.06 -10.01
N ALA A 306 -31.74 58.09 -9.60
CA ALA A 306 -31.03 57.19 -10.50
C ALA A 306 -31.56 55.75 -10.27
N TYR A 307 -32.03 55.16 -11.35
CA TYR A 307 -32.58 53.80 -11.32
C TYR A 307 -31.50 52.79 -11.75
N VAL A 308 -31.35 51.73 -10.95
CA VAL A 308 -30.46 50.59 -11.26
C VAL A 308 -31.35 49.37 -11.51
N PRO A 309 -31.41 48.86 -12.75
CA PRO A 309 -32.22 47.68 -13.08
C PRO A 309 -31.84 46.44 -12.27
N GLY A 310 -32.82 45.63 -11.88
CA GLY A 310 -32.60 44.42 -11.10
C GLY A 310 -31.70 43.42 -11.79
N SER A 311 -31.74 43.32 -13.13
CA SER A 311 -30.84 42.49 -13.90
C SER A 311 -29.36 42.87 -13.74
N LEU A 312 -29.09 44.18 -13.61
CA LEU A 312 -27.73 44.68 -13.35
C LEU A 312 -27.30 44.38 -11.92
N LEU A 313 -28.20 44.61 -10.95
CA LEU A 313 -27.96 44.32 -9.54
C LEU A 313 -27.61 42.83 -9.32
N THR A 314 -28.42 41.93 -9.88
CA THR A 314 -28.18 40.49 -9.78
C THR A 314 -26.79 40.09 -10.32
N LYS A 315 -26.38 40.69 -11.44
CA LYS A 315 -25.03 40.46 -12.02
C LYS A 315 -23.94 41.00 -11.09
N MET A 316 -24.09 42.19 -10.56
CA MET A 316 -23.11 42.83 -9.65
C MET A 316 -22.98 42.04 -8.32
N GLU A 317 -24.10 41.63 -7.74
CA GLU A 317 -24.13 40.82 -6.53
C GLU A 317 -23.58 39.41 -6.80
N GLY A 318 -23.88 38.85 -7.97
CA GLY A 318 -23.30 37.58 -8.43
C GLY A 318 -21.77 37.64 -8.52
N ILE A 319 -21.21 38.70 -9.11
CA ILE A 319 -19.77 38.93 -9.16
C ILE A 319 -19.19 39.01 -7.72
N GLY A 320 -19.87 39.74 -6.85
CA GLY A 320 -19.47 39.90 -5.45
C GLY A 320 -19.41 38.54 -4.72
N ARG A 321 -20.46 37.72 -4.84
CA ARG A 321 -20.51 36.38 -4.27
C ARG A 321 -19.42 35.47 -4.82
N GLN A 322 -19.25 35.41 -6.14
CA GLN A 322 -18.21 34.60 -6.78
C GLN A 322 -16.80 35.02 -6.35
N TYR A 323 -16.56 36.32 -6.16
CA TYR A 323 -15.28 36.81 -5.65
C TYR A 323 -15.01 36.37 -4.20
N GLU A 324 -15.99 36.43 -3.31
CA GLU A 324 -15.82 35.97 -1.93
C GLU A 324 -15.69 34.44 -1.86
N GLU A 325 -16.42 33.68 -2.66
CA GLU A 325 -16.27 32.24 -2.80
C GLU A 325 -14.86 31.89 -3.29
N TYR A 326 -14.39 32.54 -4.35
CA TYR A 326 -13.02 32.38 -4.86
C TYR A 326 -11.97 32.65 -3.77
N LYS A 327 -12.13 33.69 -3.00
CA LYS A 327 -11.23 34.06 -1.90
C LYS A 327 -11.18 32.98 -0.80
N GLN A 328 -12.33 32.39 -0.46
CA GLN A 328 -12.39 31.26 0.48
C GLN A 328 -11.67 30.03 -0.08
N ILE A 329 -11.93 29.67 -1.34
CA ILE A 329 -11.26 28.55 -2.00
C ILE A 329 -9.74 28.81 -2.13
N LYS A 330 -9.33 30.04 -2.44
CA LYS A 330 -7.92 30.43 -2.49
C LYS A 330 -7.20 30.24 -1.15
N ALA A 331 -7.87 30.52 -0.04
CA ALA A 331 -7.32 30.25 1.30
C ALA A 331 -7.06 28.75 1.54
N MET A 332 -7.80 27.88 0.83
CA MET A 332 -7.63 26.41 0.89
C MET A 332 -6.54 25.87 -0.05
N LYS A 333 -5.84 26.71 -0.81
CA LYS A 333 -4.77 26.31 -1.75
C LYS A 333 -3.74 25.37 -1.10
N ASN A 334 -3.22 25.74 0.07
CA ASN A 334 -2.22 24.95 0.78
C ASN A 334 -2.78 23.65 1.37
N PRO A 335 -3.94 23.66 2.05
CA PRO A 335 -4.63 22.43 2.45
C PRO A 335 -4.91 21.46 1.29
N ILE A 336 -5.36 21.96 0.13
CA ILE A 336 -5.60 21.14 -1.07
C ILE A 336 -4.30 20.49 -1.55
N LYS A 337 -3.19 21.26 -1.64
CA LYS A 337 -1.88 20.69 -1.98
C LYS A 337 -1.44 19.64 -0.98
N ALA A 338 -1.58 19.91 0.32
CA ALA A 338 -1.19 18.97 1.37
C ALA A 338 -2.00 17.66 1.29
N GLY A 339 -3.31 17.75 1.07
CA GLY A 339 -4.18 16.58 0.88
C GLY A 339 -3.77 15.76 -0.35
N ALA A 340 -3.51 16.41 -1.47
CA ALA A 340 -3.06 15.74 -2.69
C ALA A 340 -1.68 15.07 -2.54
N TYR A 341 -0.73 15.72 -1.85
CA TYR A 341 0.56 15.10 -1.54
C TYR A 341 0.43 13.91 -0.59
N LEU A 342 -0.45 14.02 0.42
CA LEU A 342 -0.75 12.88 1.30
C LEU A 342 -1.32 11.72 0.50
N PHE A 343 -2.27 11.98 -0.41
CA PHE A 343 -2.83 10.94 -1.29
C PHE A 343 -1.74 10.25 -2.13
N VAL A 344 -0.88 11.03 -2.80
CA VAL A 344 0.25 10.48 -3.57
C VAL A 344 1.19 9.66 -2.67
N ALA A 345 1.48 10.14 -1.46
CA ALA A 345 2.34 9.44 -0.50
C ALA A 345 1.71 8.11 -0.05
N VAL A 346 0.41 8.09 0.27
CA VAL A 346 -0.31 6.86 0.66
C VAL A 346 -0.28 5.82 -0.46
N VAL A 347 -0.59 6.24 -1.70
CA VAL A 347 -0.55 5.35 -2.87
C VAL A 347 0.87 4.81 -3.09
N THR A 348 1.88 5.67 -2.97
CA THR A 348 3.30 5.28 -3.10
C THR A 348 3.68 4.21 -2.08
N VAL A 349 3.36 4.43 -0.80
CA VAL A 349 3.66 3.47 0.28
C VAL A 349 2.86 2.18 0.09
N MET A 350 1.62 2.26 -0.37
CA MET A 350 0.79 1.09 -0.67
C MET A 350 1.40 0.22 -1.78
N ILE A 351 1.90 0.84 -2.86
CA ILE A 351 2.57 0.12 -3.94
C ILE A 351 3.86 -0.55 -3.43
N LEU A 352 4.70 0.18 -2.69
CA LEU A 352 5.94 -0.35 -2.12
C LEU A 352 5.67 -1.47 -1.12
N PHE A 353 4.65 -1.33 -0.29
CA PHE A 353 4.23 -2.37 0.65
C PHE A 353 3.78 -3.63 -0.09
N SER A 354 2.91 -3.48 -1.09
CA SER A 354 2.41 -4.58 -1.92
C SER A 354 3.53 -5.30 -2.66
N ALA A 355 4.46 -4.55 -3.26
CA ALA A 355 5.62 -5.10 -3.94
C ALA A 355 6.57 -5.84 -2.99
N THR A 356 6.83 -5.25 -1.82
CA THR A 356 7.66 -5.89 -0.78
C THR A 356 7.01 -7.17 -0.29
N TRP A 357 5.72 -7.14 0.00
CA TRP A 357 4.97 -8.30 0.45
C TRP A 357 4.94 -9.41 -0.61
N PHE A 358 4.67 -9.05 -1.87
CA PHE A 358 4.71 -9.98 -3.00
C PHE A 358 6.11 -10.58 -3.19
N GLY A 359 7.15 -9.75 -3.09
CA GLY A 359 8.55 -10.20 -3.13
C GLY A 359 8.87 -11.22 -2.02
N PHE A 360 8.40 -10.99 -0.80
CA PHE A 360 8.52 -11.96 0.28
C PHE A 360 7.76 -13.26 0.02
N TYR A 361 6.56 -13.16 -0.52
CA TYR A 361 5.74 -14.31 -0.87
C TYR A 361 6.45 -15.19 -1.93
N VAL A 362 6.87 -14.59 -3.05
CA VAL A 362 7.58 -15.29 -4.13
C VAL A 362 8.91 -15.84 -3.65
N ALA A 363 9.70 -15.04 -2.93
CA ALA A 363 10.97 -15.50 -2.39
C ALA A 363 10.79 -16.72 -1.48
N ARG A 364 9.75 -16.77 -0.68
CA ARG A 364 9.48 -17.88 0.23
C ARG A 364 8.94 -19.11 -0.52
N SER A 365 8.07 -18.93 -1.50
CA SER A 365 7.53 -20.04 -2.29
C SER A 365 8.59 -20.79 -3.08
N ILE A 366 9.64 -20.10 -3.53
CA ILE A 366 10.76 -20.69 -4.26
C ILE A 366 11.86 -21.21 -3.32
N THR A 367 12.29 -20.38 -2.37
CA THR A 367 13.49 -20.66 -1.55
C THR A 367 13.26 -21.81 -0.57
N VAL A 368 12.09 -21.92 0.04
CA VAL A 368 11.84 -22.96 1.06
C VAL A 368 11.86 -24.38 0.45
N PRO A 369 11.17 -24.66 -0.67
CA PRO A 369 11.27 -25.96 -1.32
C PRO A 369 12.69 -26.31 -1.78
N ILE A 370 13.41 -25.36 -2.38
CA ILE A 370 14.80 -25.57 -2.83
C ILE A 370 15.71 -25.88 -1.65
N GLN A 371 15.56 -25.18 -0.53
CA GLN A 371 16.35 -25.46 0.67
C GLN A 371 16.06 -26.87 1.21
N ARG A 372 14.81 -27.29 1.29
CA ARG A 372 14.43 -28.65 1.70
C ARG A 372 14.99 -29.71 0.76
N LEU A 373 15.01 -29.41 -0.55
CA LEU A 373 15.60 -30.29 -1.54
C LEU A 373 17.11 -30.43 -1.33
N ALA A 374 17.82 -29.34 -1.06
CA ALA A 374 19.25 -29.35 -0.77
C ALA A 374 19.57 -30.17 0.51
N GLU A 375 18.79 -29.89 1.61
CA GLU A 375 18.95 -30.65 2.87
C GLU A 375 18.66 -32.14 2.69
N ALA A 376 17.62 -32.50 1.93
CA ALA A 376 17.27 -33.88 1.62
C ALA A 376 18.34 -34.54 0.75
N THR A 377 18.92 -33.81 -0.22
CA THR A 377 20.01 -34.32 -1.07
C THR A 377 21.26 -34.60 -0.24
N GLU A 378 21.58 -33.73 0.70
CA GLU A 378 22.72 -33.95 1.62
C GLU A 378 22.48 -35.16 2.53
N ALA A 379 21.26 -35.36 3.06
CA ALA A 379 20.90 -36.55 3.82
C ALA A 379 21.04 -37.85 3.00
N VAL A 380 20.57 -37.82 1.74
CA VAL A 380 20.75 -38.96 0.79
C VAL A 380 22.25 -39.25 0.54
N ALA A 381 23.06 -38.20 0.38
CA ALA A 381 24.51 -38.36 0.21
C ALA A 381 25.20 -39.00 1.45
N GLN A 382 24.65 -38.75 2.65
CA GLN A 382 25.07 -39.37 3.91
C GLN A 382 24.50 -40.78 4.10
N GLY A 383 23.70 -41.27 3.14
CA GLY A 383 23.16 -42.65 3.13
C GLY A 383 21.76 -42.79 3.74
N ASP A 384 21.12 -41.70 4.17
CA ASP A 384 19.72 -41.73 4.64
C ASP A 384 18.77 -41.64 3.44
N LEU A 385 18.34 -42.80 2.95
CA LEU A 385 17.38 -42.92 1.84
C LEU A 385 15.91 -42.86 2.31
N SER A 386 15.65 -42.67 3.60
CA SER A 386 14.28 -42.61 4.14
C SER A 386 13.66 -41.22 4.00
N VAL A 387 14.45 -40.23 3.63
CA VAL A 387 14.01 -38.83 3.53
C VAL A 387 13.01 -38.66 2.40
N LYS A 388 11.82 -38.10 2.73
CA LYS A 388 10.81 -37.69 1.77
C LYS A 388 10.53 -36.20 1.96
N ILE A 389 10.42 -35.48 0.83
CA ILE A 389 10.05 -34.07 0.85
C ILE A 389 8.54 -33.99 0.69
N ASP A 390 7.85 -33.57 1.76
CA ASP A 390 6.43 -33.25 1.73
C ASP A 390 6.28 -31.74 1.49
N ALA A 391 6.31 -31.32 0.24
CA ALA A 391 6.05 -29.95 -0.16
C ALA A 391 5.00 -29.93 -1.27
N LYS A 392 3.88 -29.26 -0.99
CA LYS A 392 2.80 -29.03 -1.96
C LYS A 392 3.20 -27.86 -2.86
N ALA A 393 3.89 -28.15 -3.93
CA ALA A 393 4.12 -27.22 -5.03
C ALA A 393 3.41 -27.77 -6.27
N THR A 394 2.76 -26.91 -7.04
CA THR A 394 1.96 -27.26 -8.23
C THR A 394 2.65 -26.80 -9.52
N ASP A 395 3.90 -26.39 -9.41
CA ASP A 395 4.76 -25.87 -10.46
C ASP A 395 5.91 -26.83 -10.78
N GLU A 396 6.91 -26.36 -11.51
CA GLU A 396 8.12 -27.09 -11.86
C GLU A 396 8.89 -27.57 -10.61
N ILE A 397 8.79 -26.82 -9.52
CA ILE A 397 9.39 -27.21 -8.23
C ILE A 397 8.68 -28.46 -7.68
N GLY A 398 7.37 -28.55 -7.83
CA GLY A 398 6.59 -29.74 -7.48
C GLY A 398 7.04 -30.96 -8.25
N THR A 399 7.20 -30.82 -9.57
CA THR A 399 7.71 -31.89 -10.45
C THR A 399 9.11 -32.35 -10.05
N LEU A 400 9.98 -31.41 -9.67
CA LEU A 400 11.34 -31.71 -9.21
C LEU A 400 11.32 -32.49 -7.88
N ILE A 401 10.46 -32.12 -6.96
CA ILE A 401 10.27 -32.83 -5.68
C ILE A 401 9.76 -34.25 -5.89
N GLU A 402 8.78 -34.44 -6.78
CA GLU A 402 8.28 -35.78 -7.11
C GLU A 402 9.37 -36.65 -7.73
N SER A 403 10.17 -36.08 -8.65
CA SER A 403 11.29 -36.78 -9.29
C SER A 403 12.36 -37.18 -8.27
N PHE A 404 12.68 -36.27 -7.33
CA PHE A 404 13.57 -36.54 -6.23
C PHE A 404 13.05 -37.66 -5.32
N ASN A 405 11.77 -37.61 -4.90
CA ASN A 405 11.17 -38.63 -4.07
C ASN A 405 11.12 -40.01 -4.77
N ARG A 406 10.93 -40.05 -6.09
CA ARG A 406 10.98 -41.26 -6.89
C ARG A 406 12.38 -41.81 -6.92
N MET A 407 13.37 -40.96 -7.22
CA MET A 407 14.80 -41.37 -7.24
C MET A 407 15.25 -41.96 -5.89
N THR A 408 14.89 -41.32 -4.77
CA THR A 408 15.24 -41.84 -3.43
C THR A 408 14.58 -43.18 -3.17
N GLY A 409 13.31 -43.35 -3.59
CA GLY A 409 12.61 -44.62 -3.50
C GLY A 409 13.30 -45.75 -4.32
N ASP A 410 13.71 -45.45 -5.54
CA ASP A 410 14.42 -46.38 -6.41
C ASP A 410 15.79 -46.76 -5.83
N LEU A 411 16.53 -45.79 -5.29
CA LEU A 411 17.80 -46.03 -4.61
C LEU A 411 17.63 -46.91 -3.36
N GLN A 412 16.59 -46.64 -2.55
CA GLN A 412 16.26 -47.44 -1.38
C GLN A 412 15.94 -48.90 -1.79
N GLY A 413 15.11 -49.07 -2.83
CA GLY A 413 14.77 -50.38 -3.37
C GLY A 413 16.01 -51.13 -3.90
N SER A 414 16.91 -50.42 -4.59
CA SER A 414 18.18 -50.98 -5.11
C SER A 414 19.13 -51.39 -3.98
N LYS A 415 19.26 -50.57 -2.94
CA LYS A 415 20.02 -50.87 -1.74
C LYS A 415 19.51 -52.13 -1.06
N PHE A 416 18.20 -52.26 -0.88
CA PHE A 416 17.58 -53.42 -0.27
C PHE A 416 17.88 -54.69 -1.07
N LYS A 417 17.71 -54.64 -2.41
CA LYS A 417 18.04 -55.78 -3.31
C LYS A 417 19.54 -56.18 -3.22
N LEU A 418 20.43 -55.18 -3.14
CA LEU A 418 21.85 -55.45 -2.99
C LEU A 418 22.19 -56.10 -1.64
N GLU A 419 21.58 -55.63 -0.55
CA GLU A 419 21.75 -56.20 0.79
C GLU A 419 21.23 -57.64 0.85
N ASP A 420 20.07 -57.94 0.22
CA ASP A 420 19.47 -59.25 0.15
C ASP A 420 20.33 -60.19 -0.69
N ALA A 421 20.80 -59.74 -1.86
CA ALA A 421 21.74 -60.51 -2.72
C ALA A 421 23.04 -60.80 -1.96
N ASN A 422 23.61 -59.85 -1.24
CA ASN A 422 24.81 -60.02 -0.44
C ASN A 422 24.60 -61.02 0.71
N ARG A 423 23.41 -60.98 1.35
CA ARG A 423 23.03 -61.95 2.38
C ARG A 423 22.91 -63.37 1.80
N SER A 424 22.27 -63.50 0.63
CA SER A 424 22.14 -64.79 -0.08
C SER A 424 23.49 -65.34 -0.48
N LEU A 425 24.38 -64.50 -1.05
CA LEU A 425 25.77 -64.90 -1.38
C LEU A 425 26.53 -65.38 -0.15
N ARG A 426 26.44 -64.70 0.97
CA ARG A 426 27.11 -65.14 2.22
C ARG A 426 26.57 -66.48 2.70
N GLN A 427 25.25 -66.69 2.65
CA GLN A 427 24.64 -67.98 3.01
C GLN A 427 25.12 -69.09 2.09
N THR A 428 25.14 -68.91 0.75
CA THR A 428 25.63 -69.87 -0.24
C THR A 428 27.09 -70.20 -0.01
N ASN A 429 27.91 -69.18 0.28
CA ASN A 429 29.35 -69.45 0.57
C ASN A 429 29.53 -70.29 1.82
N VAL A 430 28.81 -70.00 2.91
CA VAL A 430 28.86 -70.83 4.13
C VAL A 430 28.38 -72.27 3.85
N GLU A 431 27.36 -72.44 3.03
CA GLU A 431 26.90 -73.80 2.63
C GLU A 431 27.93 -74.54 1.77
N LEU A 432 28.55 -73.82 0.81
CA LEU A 432 29.61 -74.39 -0.01
C LEU A 432 30.79 -74.80 0.88
N ASP A 433 31.20 -73.98 1.82
CA ASP A 433 32.29 -74.32 2.74
C ASP A 433 31.93 -75.53 3.61
N ARG A 434 30.72 -75.66 4.09
CA ARG A 434 30.24 -76.83 4.82
C ARG A 434 30.27 -78.09 3.93
N ARG A 435 29.78 -77.96 2.68
CA ARG A 435 29.79 -79.10 1.74
C ARG A 435 31.23 -79.55 1.43
N ARG A 436 32.13 -78.58 1.23
CA ARG A 436 33.53 -78.85 1.02
C ARG A 436 34.17 -79.60 2.21
N ALA A 437 34.00 -79.06 3.40
CA ALA A 437 34.51 -79.68 4.63
C ALA A 437 33.91 -81.09 4.85
N TYR A 438 32.58 -81.24 4.55
CA TYR A 438 31.98 -82.58 4.62
C TYR A 438 32.63 -83.58 3.63
N ILE A 439 32.84 -83.18 2.35
CA ILE A 439 33.47 -84.03 1.38
C ILE A 439 34.91 -84.36 1.79
N GLU A 440 35.68 -83.38 2.27
CA GLU A 440 37.02 -83.59 2.80
C GLU A 440 37.03 -84.60 3.95
N THR A 441 36.10 -84.44 4.93
CA THR A 441 36.00 -85.39 6.04
C THR A 441 35.58 -86.77 5.58
N VAL A 442 34.65 -86.88 4.61
CA VAL A 442 34.27 -88.20 4.06
C VAL A 442 35.45 -88.87 3.35
N VAL A 443 36.18 -88.13 2.54
CA VAL A 443 37.35 -88.64 1.83
C VAL A 443 38.43 -89.09 2.82
N GLU A 444 38.64 -88.34 3.93
CA GLU A 444 39.60 -88.67 4.98
C GLU A 444 39.20 -89.92 5.81
N THR A 445 37.88 -90.05 6.08
CA THR A 445 37.38 -91.13 6.95
C THR A 445 37.05 -92.43 6.27
N ILE A 446 36.97 -92.44 4.93
CA ILE A 446 36.82 -93.71 4.16
C ILE A 446 37.97 -94.67 4.46
N ALA A 447 37.61 -95.84 5.00
CA ALA A 447 38.59 -96.89 5.35
C ALA A 447 39.28 -97.49 4.13
N ALA A 448 38.87 -97.20 2.89
CA ALA A 448 39.50 -97.61 1.65
C ALA A 448 40.53 -96.59 1.19
N GLY A 449 41.66 -97.04 0.67
CA GLY A 449 42.63 -96.17 0.04
C GLY A 449 42.04 -95.59 -1.25
N LEU A 450 41.90 -94.22 -1.28
CA LEU A 450 41.46 -93.47 -2.45
C LEU A 450 42.63 -92.78 -3.11
N LEU A 451 42.79 -93.03 -4.38
CA LEU A 451 43.79 -92.39 -5.23
C LEU A 451 43.07 -91.87 -6.47
N SER A 452 43.21 -90.55 -6.77
CA SER A 452 42.67 -89.97 -7.98
C SER A 452 43.78 -89.48 -8.90
N ILE A 453 43.52 -89.65 -10.19
CA ILE A 453 44.46 -89.33 -11.24
C ILE A 453 43.76 -88.37 -12.21
N ASP A 454 44.43 -87.34 -12.64
CA ASP A 454 43.91 -86.39 -13.64
C ASP A 454 44.01 -86.98 -15.07
N ARG A 455 43.52 -86.26 -16.09
CA ARG A 455 43.54 -86.66 -17.50
C ARG A 455 44.95 -86.83 -18.08
N ASN A 456 45.93 -86.19 -17.41
CA ASN A 456 47.32 -86.28 -17.83
C ASN A 456 48.09 -87.41 -17.13
N GLY A 457 47.40 -88.25 -16.36
CA GLY A 457 47.98 -89.30 -15.64
C GLY A 457 48.72 -88.97 -14.35
N VAL A 458 48.49 -87.72 -13.85
CA VAL A 458 49.12 -87.21 -12.61
C VAL A 458 48.26 -87.51 -11.43
N ILE A 459 48.83 -87.96 -10.31
CA ILE A 459 48.13 -88.24 -9.06
C ILE A 459 47.76 -86.93 -8.43
N THR A 460 46.44 -86.65 -8.26
CA THR A 460 45.94 -85.42 -7.70
C THR A 460 45.47 -85.51 -6.24
N THR A 461 44.99 -86.71 -5.86
CA THR A 461 44.53 -86.92 -4.48
C THR A 461 44.92 -88.30 -3.99
N PHE A 462 45.42 -88.41 -2.76
CA PHE A 462 45.67 -89.64 -2.06
C PHE A 462 45.23 -89.44 -0.58
N ASN A 463 44.31 -90.26 -0.16
CA ASN A 463 43.72 -90.07 1.20
C ASN A 463 44.55 -90.71 2.30
N PRO A 464 44.44 -90.31 3.57
CA PRO A 464 45.23 -90.89 4.66
C PRO A 464 45.04 -92.39 4.88
N SER A 465 43.91 -92.93 4.49
CA SER A 465 43.66 -94.36 4.49
C SER A 465 44.51 -95.08 3.42
N GLY A 466 44.66 -94.51 2.25
CA GLY A 466 45.57 -95.02 1.23
C GLY A 466 47.02 -95.00 1.66
N GLU A 467 47.48 -93.95 2.37
CA GLU A 467 48.80 -93.85 2.95
C GLU A 467 49.04 -94.95 3.95
N ARG A 468 48.06 -95.22 4.83
CA ARG A 468 48.18 -96.34 5.80
C ARG A 468 48.18 -97.73 5.21
N ILE A 469 47.39 -97.96 4.17
CA ILE A 469 47.27 -99.25 3.48
C ILE A 469 48.51 -99.56 2.67
N LEU A 470 49.01 -98.54 1.95
CA LEU A 470 50.14 -98.73 1.06
C LEU A 470 51.48 -98.38 1.71
N GLY A 471 51.51 -97.76 2.91
CA GLY A 471 52.74 -97.32 3.56
C GLY A 471 53.47 -96.19 2.83
N LEU A 472 52.73 -95.42 2.00
CA LEU A 472 53.30 -94.38 1.18
C LEU A 472 52.70 -93.00 1.62
N SER A 473 53.57 -91.98 1.77
CA SER A 473 53.08 -90.63 2.12
C SER A 473 52.55 -89.93 0.89
N ALA A 474 51.39 -89.25 1.02
CA ALA A 474 50.76 -88.46 -0.04
C ALA A 474 51.74 -87.43 -0.63
N ASP A 475 52.58 -86.80 0.19
CA ASP A 475 53.55 -85.77 -0.22
C ASP A 475 54.62 -86.34 -1.19
N ARG A 476 54.85 -87.62 -1.19
CA ARG A 476 55.84 -88.30 -2.09
C ARG A 476 55.24 -88.66 -3.41
N ILE A 477 53.96 -88.84 -3.54
CA ILE A 477 53.29 -89.34 -4.74
C ILE A 477 52.37 -88.34 -5.42
N ARG A 478 51.90 -87.32 -4.71
CA ARG A 478 51.06 -86.24 -5.26
C ARG A 478 51.84 -85.45 -6.31
N ASP A 479 51.18 -85.03 -7.34
CA ASP A 479 51.72 -84.26 -8.46
C ASP A 479 52.76 -84.99 -9.28
N ARG A 480 52.87 -86.35 -9.15
CA ARG A 480 53.71 -87.18 -9.95
C ARG A 480 52.90 -88.09 -10.89
N PRO A 481 53.49 -88.46 -12.05
CA PRO A 481 52.84 -89.42 -12.93
C PRO A 481 52.56 -90.74 -12.25
N ALA A 482 51.36 -91.24 -12.33
CA ALA A 482 50.91 -92.44 -11.65
C ALA A 482 51.77 -93.68 -12.12
N ASN A 483 52.15 -93.81 -13.41
CA ASN A 483 53.00 -94.84 -13.96
C ASN A 483 54.37 -94.90 -13.31
N ASP A 484 54.98 -93.80 -13.02
CA ASP A 484 56.30 -93.72 -12.40
C ASP A 484 56.23 -94.16 -10.92
N VAL A 485 55.18 -93.66 -10.22
CA VAL A 485 54.94 -94.03 -8.82
C VAL A 485 54.62 -95.52 -8.69
N PHE A 486 53.79 -96.12 -9.53
CA PHE A 486 53.40 -97.53 -9.47
C PHE A 486 54.62 -98.44 -9.73
N LYS A 487 55.50 -98.07 -10.66
CA LYS A 487 56.73 -98.79 -10.93
C LYS A 487 57.77 -98.66 -9.80
N GLU A 488 57.94 -97.44 -9.23
CA GLU A 488 58.91 -97.17 -8.15
C GLU A 488 58.61 -97.98 -6.90
N PHE A 489 57.33 -98.11 -6.55
CA PHE A 489 56.86 -98.72 -5.32
C PHE A 489 56.32 -100.16 -5.49
N GLY A 490 56.51 -100.78 -6.67
CA GLY A 490 56.12 -102.16 -6.90
C GLY A 490 54.62 -102.43 -6.86
N LEU A 491 53.81 -101.47 -7.28
CA LEU A 491 52.35 -101.50 -7.28
C LEU A 491 51.81 -101.99 -8.65
N ASP A 492 52.31 -103.06 -9.18
CA ASP A 492 52.00 -103.60 -10.52
C ASP A 492 50.52 -103.93 -10.72
N VAL A 493 49.80 -104.26 -9.64
CA VAL A 493 48.31 -104.50 -9.64
C VAL A 493 47.54 -103.26 -10.01
N PHE A 494 48.02 -102.06 -9.61
CA PHE A 494 47.36 -100.82 -9.95
C PHE A 494 47.67 -100.36 -11.38
N GLN A 495 48.85 -100.70 -11.85
CA GLN A 495 49.23 -100.45 -13.24
C GLN A 495 48.31 -101.17 -14.22
N ALA A 496 48.00 -102.45 -13.93
CA ALA A 496 47.07 -103.22 -14.75
C ALA A 496 45.64 -102.72 -14.79
N VAL A 497 45.20 -101.97 -13.78
CA VAL A 497 43.87 -101.31 -13.74
C VAL A 497 43.94 -99.97 -14.46
N TYR A 498 45.08 -99.28 -14.39
CA TYR A 498 45.25 -97.97 -15.01
C TYR A 498 45.37 -98.06 -16.55
N ASP A 499 46.00 -99.11 -17.08
CA ASP A 499 46.19 -99.36 -18.50
C ASP A 499 44.93 -99.89 -19.20
N ARG A 500 43.81 -100.11 -18.52
CA ARG A 500 42.50 -100.50 -19.05
C ARG A 500 41.63 -99.32 -19.31
#